data_c020a4ef19f0ebb0088c7d160e69a496
#
_entry.id   c020a4ef19f0ebb0088c7d160e69a496
#
_cell.length_a   1.000
_cell.length_b   1.000
_cell.length_c   1.000
_cell.angle_alpha   90.00
_cell.angle_beta   90.00
_cell.angle_gamma   90.00
#
_symmetry.space_group_name_H-M   'P 1'
#
loop_
_entity.id
_entity.type
_entity.pdbx_description
1 polymer ?
#
loop_
_entity_poly.entity_id
_entity_poly.type
_entity_poly.pdbx_seq_one_letter_code
_entity_poly.pdbx_strand_id
1 'polypeptide(L)' 'MKGYYTDNGYYGFVDGEYMLFEGDQAYYEYMEAIK' A
#
# COMPACT_ATOMS: atom_id res chain seq x y z
N MET A 1 4.42 -8.37 -2.03
CA MET A 1 4.12 -6.96 -1.72
C MET A 1 4.62 -6.62 -0.34
N LYS A 2 5.00 -5.39 -0.13
CA LYS A 2 5.66 -5.02 1.11
C LYS A 2 4.86 -3.92 1.82
N GLY A 3 4.44 -4.19 3.04
CA GLY A 3 3.66 -3.23 3.79
C GLY A 3 3.25 -3.74 5.14
N TYR A 4 2.52 -2.92 5.87
CA TYR A 4 2.10 -3.27 7.23
C TYR A 4 0.87 -2.45 7.63
N TYR A 5 0.08 -3.00 8.56
CA TYR A 5 -1.11 -2.34 9.06
C TYR A 5 -0.78 -1.41 10.22
N THR A 6 -1.48 -0.28 10.27
CA THR A 6 -1.36 0.67 11.37
C THR A 6 -2.76 1.11 11.80
N ASP A 7 -2.84 1.93 12.84
CA ASP A 7 -4.12 2.46 13.29
C ASP A 7 -4.78 3.34 12.24
N ASN A 8 -4.00 3.91 11.33
CA ASN A 8 -4.52 4.82 10.31
C ASN A 8 -4.85 4.13 8.99
N GLY A 9 -4.45 2.87 8.86
CA GLY A 9 -4.70 2.12 7.64
C GLY A 9 -3.51 1.23 7.31
N TYR A 10 -3.29 1.02 6.04
CA TYR A 10 -2.23 0.13 5.59
C TYR A 10 -1.14 0.92 4.87
N TYR A 11 0.08 0.83 5.35
CA TYR A 11 1.22 1.46 4.67
C TYR A 11 1.84 0.47 3.71
N GLY A 12 1.75 0.77 2.42
CA GLY A 12 2.33 -0.06 1.38
C GLY A 12 3.55 0.59 0.77
N PHE A 13 4.57 -0.21 0.51
CA PHE A 13 5.82 0.30 -0.06
C PHE A 13 5.66 0.50 -1.56
N VAL A 14 5.85 1.72 -2.02
CA VAL A 14 5.69 2.08 -3.43
C VAL A 14 6.86 2.95 -3.86
N ASP A 15 7.60 2.45 -4.83
CA ASP A 15 8.65 3.23 -5.50
C ASP A 15 9.61 3.91 -4.51
N GLY A 16 10.05 3.15 -3.52
CA GLY A 16 11.06 3.63 -2.58
C GLY A 16 10.51 4.33 -1.35
N GLU A 17 9.21 4.41 -1.19
CA GLU A 17 8.65 5.04 -0.01
C GLU A 17 7.33 4.39 0.37
N TYR A 18 6.91 4.60 1.62
CA TYR A 18 5.65 4.04 2.10
C TYR A 18 4.52 5.04 1.88
N MET A 19 3.38 4.54 1.40
CA MET A 19 2.19 5.34 1.18
C MET A 19 1.03 4.75 1.98
N LEU A 20 0.15 5.61 2.47
CA LEU A 20 -1.01 5.18 3.25
C LEU A 20 -2.17 4.81 2.35
N PHE A 21 -2.70 3.61 2.56
CA PHE A 21 -3.88 3.11 1.84
C PHE A 21 -4.96 2.75 2.85
N GLU A 22 -6.19 2.63 2.38
CA GLU A 22 -7.30 2.24 3.25
C GLU A 22 -7.14 0.81 3.75
N GLY A 23 -6.50 -0.05 2.96
CA GLY A 23 -6.27 -1.42 3.33
C GLY A 23 -5.36 -2.06 2.30
N ASP A 24 -5.03 -3.34 2.54
CA ASP A 24 -4.12 -4.05 1.63
C ASP A 24 -4.74 -4.22 0.24
N GLN A 25 -6.05 -4.33 0.15
CA GLN A 25 -6.70 -4.47 -1.15
C GLN A 25 -6.50 -3.22 -2.00
N ALA A 26 -6.63 -2.04 -1.38
CA ALA A 26 -6.38 -0.80 -2.09
C ALA A 26 -4.93 -0.72 -2.57
N TYR A 27 -4.01 -1.19 -1.75
CA TYR A 27 -2.61 -1.23 -2.12
C TYR A 27 -2.38 -2.16 -3.31
N TYR A 28 -2.98 -3.36 -3.29
CA TYR A 28 -2.84 -4.30 -4.40
C TYR A 28 -3.40 -3.73 -5.69
N GLU A 29 -4.54 -3.07 -5.62
CA GLU A 29 -5.14 -2.46 -6.81
C GLU A 29 -4.26 -1.36 -7.38
N TYR A 30 -3.67 -0.57 -6.49
CA TYR A 30 -2.76 0.49 -6.91
C TYR A 30 -1.55 -0.09 -7.62
N MET A 31 -0.97 -1.13 -7.05
CA MET A 31 0.22 -1.76 -7.63
C MET A 31 -0.09 -2.42 -8.98
N GLU A 32 -1.29 -2.96 -9.14
CA GLU A 32 -1.71 -3.51 -10.42
C GLU A 32 -1.76 -2.42 -11.48
N ALA A 33 -2.23 -1.25 -11.11
CA ALA A 33 -2.41 -0.16 -12.06
C ALA A 33 -1.10 0.42 -12.56
N ILE A 34 -0.04 0.35 -11.74
CA ILE A 34 1.24 0.98 -12.11
C ILE A 34 2.28 -0.01 -12.60
N LYS A 35 1.95 -1.29 -12.68
CA LYS A 35 2.93 -2.29 -13.04
C LYS A 35 3.22 -2.35 -14.56
#